data_2a3123e7d20df9c457ffb831569c1b9c
#
_entry.id   2a3123e7d20df9c457ffb831569c1b9c
#
_cell.length_a   1.000
_cell.length_b   1.000
_cell.length_c   1.000
_cell.angle_alpha   90.00
_cell.angle_beta   90.00
_cell.angle_gamma   90.00
#
_symmetry.space_group_name_H-M   'P 1'
#
loop_
_entity.id
_entity.type
_entity.pdbx_description
1 polymer ?
#
loop_
_entity_poly.entity_id
_entity_poly.type
_entity_poly.pdbx_seq_one_letter_code
_entity_poly.pdbx_strand_id
1 'polypeptide(L)'
;MKSIIQGDSEDRCYICGRAEWIERHHIFNGTANRKKSEKYGLTVHLCHWCHNEPPNGVHYNQDADTRLKQIGQKAAMREYGWTVDEFRKVFGKNYL
;
A
#
# COMPACT_ATOMS: atom_id res chain seq x y z
N MET A 1 7.85 -4.78 -9.75
CA MET A 1 6.63 -4.54 -10.53
C MET A 1 6.12 -3.13 -10.24
N LYS A 2 5.57 -2.47 -11.24
CA LYS A 2 4.95 -1.16 -11.02
C LYS A 2 3.70 -1.28 -10.16
N SER A 3 3.37 -0.20 -9.45
CA SER A 3 2.14 -0.15 -8.66
C SER A 3 0.92 -0.28 -9.56
N ILE A 4 -0.05 -1.08 -9.11
CA ILE A 4 -1.38 -1.15 -9.74
C ILE A 4 -2.37 -0.19 -9.08
N ILE A 5 -1.94 0.56 -8.08
CA ILE A 5 -2.80 1.49 -7.34
C ILE A 5 -3.10 2.70 -8.21
N GLN A 6 -4.38 2.92 -8.48
CA GLN A 6 -4.81 4.05 -9.27
C GLN A 6 -4.48 5.35 -8.53
N GLY A 7 -3.88 6.30 -9.26
CA GLY A 7 -3.48 7.58 -8.69
C GLY A 7 -2.07 7.60 -8.11
N ASP A 8 -1.39 6.46 -8.02
CA ASP A 8 0.01 6.44 -7.58
C ASP A 8 0.93 6.96 -8.69
N SER A 9 1.98 7.65 -8.31
CA SER A 9 3.01 8.10 -9.22
C SER A 9 4.37 8.04 -8.54
N GLU A 10 5.42 7.77 -9.31
CA GLU A 10 6.77 7.58 -8.77
C GLU A 10 7.39 8.86 -8.24
N ASP A 11 6.91 10.02 -8.66
CA ASP A 11 7.50 11.31 -8.33
C ASP A 11 6.68 12.15 -7.35
N ARG A 12 5.57 11.63 -6.85
CA ARG A 12 4.69 12.36 -5.95
C ARG A 12 4.16 11.48 -4.83
N CYS A 13 3.98 12.08 -3.66
CA CYS A 13 3.35 11.41 -2.53
C CYS A 13 1.89 11.11 -2.83
N TYR A 14 1.49 9.86 -2.68
CA TYR A 14 0.11 9.42 -2.91
C TYR A 14 -0.88 10.10 -1.96
N ILE A 15 -0.45 10.45 -0.75
CA ILE A 15 -1.32 11.05 0.27
C ILE A 15 -1.39 12.57 0.15
N CYS A 16 -0.24 13.26 0.13
CA CYS A 16 -0.21 14.73 0.20
C CYS A 16 0.23 15.42 -1.10
N GLY A 17 0.69 14.66 -2.10
CA GLY A 17 1.10 15.21 -3.39
C GLY A 17 2.48 15.85 -3.41
N ARG A 18 3.23 15.84 -2.30
CA ARG A 18 4.58 16.41 -2.23
C ARG A 18 5.52 15.68 -3.17
N ALA A 19 6.41 16.41 -3.83
CA ALA A 19 7.38 15.84 -4.76
C ALA A 19 8.77 15.62 -4.16
N GLU A 20 8.93 15.88 -2.86
CA GLU A 20 10.22 15.81 -2.16
C GLU A 20 10.31 14.54 -1.33
N TRP A 21 11.52 13.95 -1.32
CA TRP A 21 11.86 12.81 -0.49
C TRP A 21 10.83 11.70 -0.58
N ILE A 22 10.67 11.16 -1.79
CA ILE A 22 9.69 10.11 -2.09
C ILE A 22 10.28 8.74 -1.79
N GLU A 23 9.51 7.93 -1.04
CA GLU A 23 9.89 6.58 -0.64
C GLU A 23 8.84 5.59 -1.13
N ARG A 24 9.29 4.36 -1.43
CA ARG A 24 8.39 3.28 -1.86
C ARG A 24 7.83 2.57 -0.62
N HIS A 25 6.51 2.54 -0.48
CA HIS A 25 5.82 1.88 0.61
C HIS A 25 5.13 0.61 0.12
N HIS A 26 5.45 -0.51 0.74
CA HIS A 26 4.75 -1.77 0.52
C HIS A 26 3.49 -1.77 1.38
N ILE A 27 2.31 -1.82 0.75
CA ILE A 27 1.03 -1.67 1.44
C ILE A 27 0.84 -2.77 2.48
N PHE A 28 1.12 -4.03 2.09
CA PHE A 28 1.08 -5.16 3.01
C PHE A 28 2.51 -5.45 3.42
N ASN A 29 2.80 -5.28 4.71
CA ASN A 29 4.15 -5.34 5.25
C ASN A 29 4.38 -6.60 6.09
N GLY A 30 5.54 -6.69 6.73
CA GLY A 30 6.03 -7.93 7.30
C GLY A 30 6.80 -8.72 6.23
N THR A 31 7.71 -9.59 6.67
CA THR A 31 8.68 -10.23 5.78
C THR A 31 8.06 -10.92 4.57
N ALA A 32 7.03 -11.75 4.78
CA ALA A 32 6.39 -12.47 3.69
C ALA A 32 5.50 -11.55 2.84
N ASN A 33 4.71 -10.69 3.48
CA ASN A 33 3.75 -9.85 2.78
C ASN A 33 4.41 -8.72 2.00
N ARG A 34 5.58 -8.26 2.42
CA ARG A 34 6.35 -7.27 1.67
C ARG A 34 6.72 -7.80 0.28
N LYS A 35 7.19 -9.05 0.21
CA LYS A 35 7.51 -9.70 -1.07
C LYS A 35 6.27 -9.86 -1.93
N LYS A 36 5.14 -10.21 -1.34
CA LYS A 36 3.87 -10.35 -2.05
C LYS A 36 3.36 -9.01 -2.55
N SER A 37 3.48 -7.96 -1.75
CA SER A 37 3.14 -6.59 -2.19
C SER A 37 3.94 -6.21 -3.43
N GLU A 38 5.24 -6.48 -3.43
CA GLU A 38 6.09 -6.21 -4.58
C GLU A 38 5.66 -7.04 -5.80
N LYS A 39 5.38 -8.32 -5.58
CA LYS A 39 4.99 -9.24 -6.65
C LYS A 39 3.69 -8.81 -7.35
N TYR A 40 2.72 -8.32 -6.59
CA TYR A 40 1.39 -8.00 -7.10
C TYR A 40 1.18 -6.51 -7.37
N GLY A 41 2.22 -5.68 -7.22
CA GLY A 41 2.13 -4.25 -7.48
C GLY A 41 1.34 -3.48 -6.43
N LEU A 42 1.30 -3.98 -5.20
CA LEU A 42 0.57 -3.34 -4.10
C LEU A 42 1.50 -2.43 -3.32
N THR A 43 1.95 -1.39 -3.99
CA THR A 43 2.86 -0.38 -3.46
C THR A 43 2.34 1.01 -3.79
N VAL A 44 2.68 1.98 -2.96
CA VAL A 44 2.45 3.39 -3.24
C VAL A 44 3.71 4.18 -2.93
N HIS A 45 3.84 5.35 -3.55
CA HIS A 45 4.94 6.27 -3.28
C HIS A 45 4.48 7.30 -2.28
N LEU A 46 5.23 7.44 -1.19
CA LEU A 46 4.93 8.37 -0.10
C LEU A 46 6.15 9.23 0.18
N CYS A 47 5.93 10.51 0.50
CA CYS A 47 7.02 11.32 1.02
C CYS A 47 7.42 10.80 2.41
N HIS A 48 8.63 11.13 2.82
CA HIS A 48 9.16 10.67 4.11
C HIS A 48 8.19 10.99 5.26
N TRP A 49 7.58 12.16 5.27
CA TRP A 49 6.68 12.60 6.34
C TRP A 49 5.39 11.78 6.42
N CYS A 50 4.81 11.45 5.28
CA CYS A 50 3.62 10.59 5.25
C CYS A 50 3.95 9.11 5.46
N HIS A 51 5.21 8.73 5.26
CA HIS A 51 5.65 7.33 5.37
C HIS A 51 6.19 7.01 6.77
N ASN A 52 7.20 7.73 7.22
CA ASN A 52 7.99 7.35 8.39
C ASN A 52 8.02 8.36 9.53
N GLU A 53 7.42 9.54 9.40
CA GLU A 53 7.53 10.58 10.41
C GLU A 53 6.33 10.56 11.36
N PRO A 54 6.55 10.34 12.68
CA PRO A 54 5.44 10.41 13.62
C PRO A 54 4.94 11.87 13.75
N PRO A 55 3.65 12.09 14.08
CA PRO A 55 2.63 11.07 14.30
C PRO A 55 1.86 10.66 13.04
N ASN A 56 2.08 11.32 11.92
CA ASN A 56 1.23 11.21 10.74
C ASN A 56 1.70 10.17 9.72
N GLY A 57 2.95 9.74 9.77
CA GLY A 57 3.47 8.72 8.88
C GLY A 57 2.71 7.40 9.04
N VAL A 58 2.47 6.69 7.93
CA VAL A 58 1.62 5.48 7.95
C VAL A 58 2.14 4.41 8.91
N HIS A 59 3.44 4.36 9.16
CA HIS A 59 4.01 3.42 10.13
C HIS A 59 3.70 3.77 11.57
N TYR A 60 3.18 4.98 11.83
CA TYR A 60 2.81 5.47 13.16
C TYR A 60 1.34 5.85 13.27
N ASN A 61 0.58 5.71 12.18
CA ASN A 61 -0.83 6.07 12.11
C ASN A 61 -1.64 4.90 11.58
N GLN A 62 -2.27 4.17 12.50
CA GLN A 62 -3.02 2.95 12.16
C GLN A 62 -4.19 3.23 11.22
N ASP A 63 -4.86 4.36 11.34
CA ASP A 63 -5.98 4.70 10.46
C ASP A 63 -5.51 4.88 9.02
N ALA A 64 -4.41 5.58 8.82
CA ALA A 64 -3.84 5.77 7.48
C ALA A 64 -3.36 4.44 6.90
N ASP A 65 -2.71 3.61 7.70
CA ASP A 65 -2.24 2.28 7.31
C ASP A 65 -3.43 1.40 6.89
N THR A 66 -4.49 1.37 7.69
CA THR A 66 -5.69 0.58 7.40
C THR A 66 -6.35 1.04 6.10
N ARG A 67 -6.45 2.35 5.87
CA ARG A 67 -7.02 2.88 4.62
C ARG A 67 -6.23 2.45 3.40
N LEU A 68 -4.90 2.50 3.48
CA LEU A 68 -4.06 2.02 2.38
C LEU A 68 -4.25 0.53 2.14
N LYS A 69 -4.36 -0.26 3.20
CA LYS A 69 -4.60 -1.71 3.07
C LYS A 69 -5.96 -2.00 2.45
N GLN A 70 -6.98 -1.23 2.76
CA GLN A 70 -8.29 -1.36 2.11
C GLN A 70 -8.22 -1.00 0.63
N ILE A 71 -7.53 0.08 0.30
CA ILE A 71 -7.31 0.48 -1.10
C ILE A 71 -6.55 -0.62 -1.84
N GLY A 72 -5.49 -1.15 -1.24
CA GLY A 72 -4.68 -2.22 -1.81
C GLY A 72 -5.48 -3.49 -2.04
N GLN A 73 -6.27 -3.91 -1.06
CA GLN A 73 -7.10 -5.10 -1.19
C GLN A 73 -8.13 -4.95 -2.33
N LYS A 74 -8.82 -3.82 -2.39
CA LYS A 74 -9.78 -3.56 -3.46
C LYS A 74 -9.11 -3.57 -4.84
N ALA A 75 -7.94 -2.96 -4.94
CA ALA A 75 -7.18 -2.93 -6.19
C ALA A 75 -6.77 -4.34 -6.63
N ALA A 76 -6.28 -5.16 -5.70
CA ALA A 76 -5.87 -6.53 -5.99
C ALA A 76 -7.06 -7.39 -6.43
N MET A 77 -8.19 -7.27 -5.72
CA MET A 77 -9.40 -8.02 -6.07
C MET A 77 -9.89 -7.65 -7.46
N ARG A 78 -9.86 -6.37 -7.81
CA ARG A 78 -10.28 -5.90 -9.14
C ARG A 78 -9.31 -6.34 -10.23
N GLU A 79 -8.01 -6.16 -10.00
CA GLU A 79 -6.97 -6.45 -11.01
C GLU A 79 -6.84 -7.94 -11.29
N TYR A 80 -6.86 -8.75 -10.25
CA TYR A 80 -6.60 -10.19 -10.36
C TYR A 80 -7.87 -11.04 -10.33
N GLY A 81 -9.04 -10.41 -10.19
CA GLY A 81 -10.31 -11.12 -10.12
C GLY A 81 -10.44 -11.98 -8.87
N TRP A 82 -9.81 -11.59 -7.77
CA TRP A 82 -9.86 -12.36 -6.54
C TRP A 82 -11.12 -12.08 -5.72
N THR A 83 -11.64 -13.14 -5.10
CA THR A 83 -12.62 -13.02 -4.03
C THR A 83 -11.89 -12.61 -2.74
N VAL A 84 -12.68 -12.27 -1.70
CA VAL A 84 -12.13 -12.01 -0.36
C VAL A 84 -11.32 -13.22 0.12
N ASP A 85 -11.86 -14.44 -0.06
CA ASP A 85 -11.17 -15.66 0.37
C ASP A 85 -9.84 -15.87 -0.37
N GLU A 86 -9.81 -15.57 -1.65
CA GLU A 86 -8.57 -15.66 -2.43
C GLU A 86 -7.53 -14.64 -1.96
N PHE A 87 -7.97 -13.41 -1.68
CA PHE A 87 -7.08 -12.40 -1.11
C PHE A 87 -6.53 -12.85 0.25
N ARG A 88 -7.39 -13.39 1.12
CA ARG A 88 -6.97 -13.89 2.43
C ARG A 88 -5.95 -15.02 2.32
N LYS A 89 -6.06 -15.89 1.34
CA LYS A 89 -5.08 -16.96 1.11
C LYS A 89 -3.70 -16.39 0.78
N VAL A 90 -3.65 -15.28 0.07
CA VAL A 90 -2.38 -14.64 -0.30
C VAL A 90 -1.80 -13.84 0.87
N PHE A 91 -2.60 -12.98 1.50
CA PHE A 91 -2.12 -12.00 2.48
C PHE A 91 -2.48 -12.33 3.93
N GLY A 92 -3.30 -13.34 4.16
CA GLY A 92 -3.59 -13.86 5.49
C GLY A 92 -4.74 -13.19 6.25
N LYS A 93 -5.27 -12.07 5.77
CA LYS A 93 -6.29 -11.31 6.49
C LYS A 93 -7.18 -10.53 5.52
N ASN A 94 -8.43 -10.33 5.91
CA ASN A 94 -9.37 -9.43 5.22
C ASN A 94 -9.36 -8.06 5.89
N TYR A 95 -9.18 -6.99 5.12
CA TYR A 95 -9.14 -5.61 5.62
C TYR A 95 -10.44 -4.82 5.31
N LEU A 96 -11.34 -5.41 4.57
CA LEU A 96 -12.60 -4.77 4.18
C LEU A 96 -13.73 -5.00 5.17
#